data_0940eb3b090e3f9fd02e6750fa66c39c
#
_entry.id   0940eb3b090e3f9fd02e6750fa66c39c
#
_cell.length_a   1.000
_cell.length_b   1.000
_cell.length_c   1.000
_cell.angle_alpha   90.00
_cell.angle_beta   90.00
_cell.angle_gamma   90.00
#
_symmetry.space_group_name_H-M   'P 1'
#
loop_
_entity.id
_entity.type
_entity.pdbx_description
1 polymer ?
#
loop_
_entity_poly.entity_id
_entity_poly.type
_entity_poly.pdbx_seq_one_letter_code
_entity_poly.pdbx_strand_id
1 'polypeptide(L)'
;MSGKRLPPPLDEATMRDMALRHVARFATSRGKMLSYLKRKIKERGWGGEQPADPEGLADRFVEMGYIDDAGYAVMKSGALARRGYGARRIDQDLRAAGIGEEDRVQADAQIAAEAWAAADRFARRKRVGPYATAPLDPKQREKAIAAFLRAGHDYAVARRWVDGAPGEALAQEEE
;
A
#
# COMPACT_ATOMS: atom_id res chain seq x y z
N MET A 1 23.41 29.25 -20.87
CA MET A 1 22.62 28.69 -19.74
C MET A 1 21.18 28.55 -20.21
N SER A 2 20.77 27.33 -20.57
CA SER A 2 19.40 27.08 -21.06
C SER A 2 18.46 27.07 -19.84
N GLY A 3 17.81 28.20 -19.57
CA GLY A 3 16.77 28.31 -18.55
C GLY A 3 15.63 27.37 -18.88
N LYS A 4 15.44 26.33 -18.07
CA LYS A 4 14.29 25.40 -18.19
C LYS A 4 13.01 26.22 -18.05
N ARG A 5 12.36 26.51 -19.18
CA ARG A 5 11.11 27.29 -19.22
C ARG A 5 10.10 26.57 -18.32
N LEU A 6 9.65 27.22 -17.26
CA LEU A 6 8.61 26.67 -16.40
C LEU A 6 7.34 26.40 -17.26
N PRO A 7 6.71 25.25 -17.10
CA PRO A 7 5.46 24.97 -17.81
C PRO A 7 4.38 26.00 -17.39
N PRO A 8 3.45 26.36 -18.28
CA PRO A 8 2.40 27.33 -17.97
C PRO A 8 1.53 26.85 -16.79
N PRO A 9 0.86 27.78 -16.09
CA PRO A 9 -0.13 27.43 -15.06
C PRO A 9 -1.16 26.44 -15.60
N LEU A 10 -1.76 25.65 -14.72
CA LEU A 10 -2.82 24.71 -15.05
C LEU A 10 -4.14 25.45 -15.21
N ASP A 11 -4.95 24.96 -16.15
CA ASP A 11 -6.37 25.25 -16.30
C ASP A 11 -7.18 23.95 -16.19
N GLU A 12 -8.50 24.04 -16.27
CA GLU A 12 -9.42 22.90 -16.14
C GLU A 12 -9.13 21.82 -17.20
N ALA A 13 -8.91 22.22 -18.44
CA ALA A 13 -8.65 21.29 -19.55
C ALA A 13 -7.32 20.56 -19.35
N THR A 14 -6.27 21.29 -19.06
CA THR A 14 -4.93 20.71 -18.82
C THR A 14 -4.93 19.80 -17.60
N MET A 15 -5.61 20.17 -16.52
CA MET A 15 -5.74 19.36 -15.30
C MET A 15 -6.46 18.03 -15.60
N ARG A 16 -7.58 18.07 -16.35
CA ARG A 16 -8.31 16.89 -16.78
C ARG A 16 -7.45 15.98 -17.67
N ASP A 17 -6.75 16.53 -18.65
CA ASP A 17 -5.88 15.77 -19.54
C ASP A 17 -4.71 15.11 -18.79
N MET A 18 -4.20 15.76 -17.76
CA MET A 18 -3.18 15.17 -16.88
C MET A 18 -3.75 14.01 -16.05
N ALA A 19 -4.97 14.16 -15.53
CA ALA A 19 -5.65 13.10 -14.79
C ALA A 19 -5.93 11.88 -15.68
N LEU A 20 -6.44 12.09 -16.91
CA LEU A 20 -6.67 11.02 -17.89
C LEU A 20 -5.38 10.26 -18.22
N ARG A 21 -4.30 10.98 -18.49
CA ARG A 21 -2.99 10.35 -18.72
C ARG A 21 -2.46 9.59 -17.52
N HIS A 22 -2.79 10.03 -16.32
CA HIS A 22 -2.39 9.36 -15.08
C HIS A 22 -3.12 8.02 -14.92
N VAL A 23 -4.45 7.99 -15.02
CA VAL A 23 -5.24 6.74 -14.90
C VAL A 23 -4.96 5.75 -16.05
N ALA A 24 -4.62 6.24 -17.23
CA ALA A 24 -4.24 5.39 -18.35
C ALA A 24 -2.92 4.64 -18.13
N ARG A 25 -2.08 5.11 -17.21
CA ARG A 25 -0.74 4.53 -16.96
C ARG A 25 -0.61 3.82 -15.62
N PHE A 26 -1.36 4.26 -14.63
CA PHE A 26 -1.17 3.83 -13.24
C PHE A 26 -2.50 3.47 -12.61
N ALA A 27 -2.57 2.28 -12.01
CA ALA A 27 -3.61 1.98 -11.05
C ALA A 27 -3.50 3.00 -9.90
N THR A 28 -4.58 3.69 -9.62
CA THR A 28 -4.61 4.77 -8.62
C THR A 28 -5.91 4.74 -7.84
N SER A 29 -5.91 5.33 -6.65
CA SER A 29 -7.12 5.59 -5.87
C SER A 29 -7.56 7.04 -6.01
N ARG A 30 -8.81 7.33 -5.61
CA ARG A 30 -9.32 8.70 -5.50
C ARG A 30 -8.39 9.59 -4.68
N GLY A 31 -7.97 9.13 -3.49
CA GLY A 31 -7.07 9.88 -2.62
C GLY A 31 -5.70 10.16 -3.25
N LYS A 32 -5.14 9.20 -3.98
CA LYS A 32 -3.87 9.37 -4.70
C LYS A 32 -4.02 10.32 -5.89
N MET A 33 -5.11 10.23 -6.65
CA MET A 33 -5.41 11.17 -7.73
C MET A 33 -5.51 12.59 -7.19
N LEU A 34 -6.27 12.78 -6.12
CA LEU A 34 -6.42 14.09 -5.47
C LEU A 34 -5.06 14.66 -5.02
N SER A 35 -4.24 13.85 -4.37
CA SER A 35 -2.88 14.24 -3.95
C SER A 35 -1.99 14.61 -5.14
N TYR A 36 -2.10 13.87 -6.24
CA TYR A 36 -1.38 14.15 -7.48
C TYR A 36 -1.79 15.50 -8.07
N LEU A 37 -3.10 15.76 -8.19
CA LEU A 37 -3.62 17.01 -8.75
C LEU A 37 -3.25 18.22 -7.90
N LYS A 38 -3.46 18.15 -6.57
CA LYS A 38 -3.07 19.22 -5.63
C LYS A 38 -1.58 19.55 -5.73
N ARG A 39 -0.73 18.52 -5.81
CA ARG A 39 0.71 18.73 -6.02
C ARG A 39 0.99 19.45 -7.33
N LYS A 40 0.32 19.06 -8.43
CA LYS A 40 0.52 19.68 -9.76
C LYS A 40 0.06 21.12 -9.80
N ILE A 41 -1.04 21.46 -9.14
CA ILE A 41 -1.51 22.84 -8.97
C ILE A 41 -0.47 23.65 -8.20
N LYS A 42 0.06 23.09 -7.10
CA LYS A 42 1.10 23.76 -6.30
C LYS A 42 2.42 23.98 -7.08
N GLU A 43 2.82 23.02 -7.91
CA GLU A 43 4.06 23.10 -8.71
C GLU A 43 3.99 24.10 -9.86
N ARG A 44 2.82 24.26 -10.50
CA ARG A 44 2.66 25.02 -11.73
C ARG A 44 1.83 26.32 -11.57
N GLY A 45 1.05 26.43 -10.50
CA GLY A 45 0.04 27.46 -10.34
C GLY A 45 -1.26 27.14 -11.07
N TRP A 46 -2.25 27.95 -10.80
CA TRP A 46 -3.58 27.86 -11.41
C TRP A 46 -3.86 29.11 -12.24
N GLY A 47 -4.32 28.94 -13.45
CA GLY A 47 -4.65 29.98 -14.43
C GLY A 47 -6.04 29.85 -15.05
N GLY A 48 -6.90 28.95 -14.49
CA GLY A 48 -8.29 28.79 -14.93
C GLY A 48 -9.15 29.96 -14.48
N GLU A 49 -10.28 30.17 -15.17
CA GLU A 49 -11.26 31.24 -14.88
C GLU A 49 -12.00 31.01 -13.56
N GLN A 50 -12.26 29.74 -13.22
CA GLN A 50 -12.89 29.30 -11.99
C GLN A 50 -11.84 28.78 -10.98
N PRO A 51 -12.13 28.77 -9.67
CA PRO A 51 -11.26 28.13 -8.70
C PRO A 51 -10.96 26.67 -9.06
N ALA A 52 -9.74 26.22 -8.80
CA ALA A 52 -9.37 24.82 -9.03
C ALA A 52 -10.24 23.88 -8.22
N ASP A 53 -10.81 22.87 -8.87
CA ASP A 53 -11.64 21.83 -8.25
C ASP A 53 -11.06 20.42 -8.48
N PRO A 54 -9.91 20.10 -7.87
CA PRO A 54 -9.32 18.78 -7.98
C PRO A 54 -10.15 17.68 -7.29
N GLU A 55 -10.92 18.02 -6.25
CA GLU A 55 -11.85 17.12 -5.56
C GLU A 55 -12.96 16.66 -6.51
N GLY A 56 -13.69 17.60 -7.09
CA GLY A 56 -14.77 17.29 -8.02
C GLY A 56 -14.28 16.57 -9.28
N LEU A 57 -13.05 16.82 -9.73
CA LEU A 57 -12.49 16.05 -10.84
C LEU A 57 -12.19 14.60 -10.41
N ALA A 58 -11.64 14.37 -9.22
CA ALA A 58 -11.38 13.02 -8.73
C ALA A 58 -12.70 12.24 -8.53
N ASP A 59 -13.76 12.89 -8.00
CA ASP A 59 -15.09 12.30 -7.85
C ASP A 59 -15.68 11.88 -9.19
N ARG A 60 -15.65 12.74 -10.18
CA ARG A 60 -16.10 12.41 -11.55
C ARG A 60 -15.35 11.23 -12.14
N PHE A 61 -14.06 11.04 -11.81
CA PHE A 61 -13.27 9.90 -12.30
C PHE A 61 -13.70 8.58 -11.65
N VAL A 62 -14.13 8.63 -10.39
CA VAL A 62 -14.76 7.48 -9.71
C VAL A 62 -16.11 7.18 -10.36
N GLU A 63 -16.99 8.17 -10.51
CA GLU A 63 -18.31 8.02 -11.13
C GLU A 63 -18.24 7.45 -12.55
N MET A 64 -17.25 7.87 -13.34
CA MET A 64 -17.01 7.35 -14.70
C MET A 64 -16.28 5.99 -14.74
N GLY A 65 -15.92 5.43 -13.59
CA GLY A 65 -15.21 4.14 -13.51
C GLY A 65 -13.73 4.19 -13.94
N TYR A 66 -13.13 5.36 -14.09
CA TYR A 66 -11.69 5.50 -14.32
C TYR A 66 -10.85 5.21 -13.05
N ILE A 67 -11.46 5.35 -11.88
CA ILE A 67 -10.89 5.02 -10.58
C ILE A 67 -11.83 4.03 -9.89
N ASP A 68 -11.27 2.93 -9.41
CA ASP A 68 -11.95 1.89 -8.63
C ASP A 68 -11.16 1.70 -7.33
N ASP A 69 -11.63 2.30 -6.24
CA ASP A 69 -10.96 2.28 -4.94
C ASP A 69 -11.00 0.88 -4.32
N ALA A 70 -12.09 0.13 -4.47
CA ALA A 70 -12.20 -1.24 -3.98
C ALA A 70 -11.26 -2.19 -4.74
N GLY A 71 -11.24 -2.12 -6.06
CA GLY A 71 -10.30 -2.89 -6.88
C GLY A 71 -8.85 -2.53 -6.61
N TYR A 72 -8.57 -1.23 -6.40
CA TYR A 72 -7.24 -0.77 -5.98
C TYR A 72 -6.83 -1.36 -4.63
N ALA A 73 -7.73 -1.40 -3.63
CA ALA A 73 -7.47 -1.95 -2.31
C ALA A 73 -7.11 -3.45 -2.39
N VAL A 74 -7.88 -4.24 -3.14
CA VAL A 74 -7.62 -5.68 -3.37
C VAL A 74 -6.27 -5.90 -4.06
N MET A 75 -6.02 -5.19 -5.14
CA MET A 75 -4.76 -5.29 -5.91
C MET A 75 -3.56 -4.93 -5.03
N LYS A 76 -3.65 -3.83 -4.28
CA LYS A 76 -2.57 -3.31 -3.45
C LYS A 76 -2.28 -4.22 -2.26
N SER A 77 -3.32 -4.69 -1.56
CA SER A 77 -3.17 -5.60 -0.42
C SER A 77 -2.53 -6.93 -0.83
N GLY A 78 -3.00 -7.54 -1.91
CA GLY A 78 -2.41 -8.77 -2.45
C GLY A 78 -0.94 -8.59 -2.87
N ALA A 79 -0.58 -7.46 -3.48
CA ALA A 79 0.80 -7.18 -3.84
C ALA A 79 1.71 -7.05 -2.60
N LEU A 80 1.23 -6.43 -1.52
CA LEU A 80 1.97 -6.29 -0.27
C LEU A 80 2.07 -7.63 0.48
N ALA A 81 0.99 -8.41 0.56
CA ALA A 81 0.99 -9.74 1.18
C ALA A 81 1.97 -10.68 0.47
N ARG A 82 2.00 -10.69 -0.88
CA ARG A 82 3.01 -11.45 -1.64
C ARG A 82 4.45 -11.04 -1.35
N ARG A 83 4.67 -9.80 -0.93
CA ARG A 83 5.98 -9.32 -0.47
C ARG A 83 6.27 -9.64 1.00
N GLY A 84 5.33 -10.31 1.68
CA GLY A 84 5.47 -10.71 3.08
C GLY A 84 5.20 -9.58 4.08
N TYR A 85 4.40 -8.57 3.72
CA TYR A 85 3.94 -7.57 4.68
C TYR A 85 2.67 -8.05 5.39
N GLY A 86 2.59 -7.77 6.70
CA GLY A 86 1.44 -8.10 7.54
C GLY A 86 0.34 -7.05 7.47
N ALA A 87 -0.80 -7.38 8.08
CA ALA A 87 -2.05 -6.62 8.01
C ALA A 87 -1.89 -5.14 8.40
N ARG A 88 -1.16 -4.84 9.49
CA ARG A 88 -0.96 -3.46 9.96
C ARG A 88 -0.22 -2.57 8.94
N ARG A 89 0.76 -3.13 8.24
CA ARG A 89 1.48 -2.40 7.21
C ARG A 89 0.61 -2.18 5.98
N ILE A 90 -0.18 -3.18 5.60
CA ILE A 90 -1.13 -3.06 4.48
C ILE A 90 -2.18 -2.01 4.81
N ASP A 91 -2.74 -2.03 6.02
CA ASP A 91 -3.69 -1.02 6.49
C ASP A 91 -3.14 0.41 6.38
N GLN A 92 -1.90 0.63 6.85
CA GLN A 92 -1.25 1.94 6.72
C GLN A 92 -1.13 2.40 5.26
N ASP A 93 -0.76 1.49 4.36
CA ASP A 93 -0.62 1.81 2.93
C ASP A 93 -1.96 2.12 2.27
N LEU A 94 -3.06 1.42 2.65
CA LEU A 94 -4.42 1.69 2.16
C LEU A 94 -4.95 3.02 2.69
N ARG A 95 -4.77 3.31 3.98
CA ARG A 95 -5.11 4.64 4.55
C ARG A 95 -4.34 5.78 3.89
N ALA A 96 -3.04 5.59 3.66
CA ALA A 96 -2.22 6.58 2.95
C ALA A 96 -2.65 6.78 1.49
N ALA A 97 -3.31 5.78 0.89
CA ALA A 97 -3.92 5.88 -0.43
C ALA A 97 -5.32 6.52 -0.40
N GLY A 98 -5.86 6.83 0.78
CA GLY A 98 -7.19 7.43 0.96
C GLY A 98 -8.34 6.44 0.74
N ILE A 99 -8.10 5.13 0.94
CA ILE A 99 -9.14 4.10 0.81
C ILE A 99 -10.03 4.13 2.06
N GLY A 100 -11.34 4.31 1.85
CA GLY A 100 -12.37 4.28 2.88
C GLY A 100 -12.71 2.86 3.37
N GLU A 101 -13.45 2.76 4.49
CA GLU A 101 -13.82 1.46 5.07
C GLU A 101 -14.75 0.66 4.15
N GLU A 102 -15.65 1.33 3.44
CA GLU A 102 -16.58 0.71 2.48
C GLU A 102 -15.86 0.03 1.31
N ASP A 103 -14.72 0.59 0.86
CA ASP A 103 -13.92 0.04 -0.25
C ASP A 103 -12.97 -1.06 0.20
N ARG A 104 -12.87 -1.34 1.50
CA ARG A 104 -11.90 -2.29 2.07
C ARG A 104 -12.43 -3.68 2.32
N VAL A 105 -13.72 -3.90 2.33
CA VAL A 105 -14.37 -5.14 2.79
C VAL A 105 -13.72 -6.39 2.16
N GLN A 106 -13.56 -6.40 0.85
CA GLN A 106 -12.95 -7.52 0.13
C GLN A 106 -11.44 -7.61 0.39
N ALA A 107 -10.75 -6.47 0.44
CA ALA A 107 -9.32 -6.42 0.73
C ALA A 107 -9.01 -6.93 2.14
N ASP A 108 -9.82 -6.55 3.15
CA ASP A 108 -9.64 -6.97 4.53
C ASP A 108 -9.87 -8.48 4.70
N ALA A 109 -10.87 -9.05 4.03
CA ALA A 109 -11.07 -10.49 3.99
C ALA A 109 -9.86 -11.23 3.37
N GLN A 110 -9.32 -10.72 2.27
CA GLN A 110 -8.11 -11.27 1.64
C GLN A 110 -6.88 -11.13 2.55
N ILE A 111 -6.69 -10.00 3.22
CA ILE A 111 -5.58 -9.78 4.16
C ILE A 111 -5.63 -10.80 5.29
N ALA A 112 -6.82 -11.05 5.86
CA ALA A 112 -6.99 -12.03 6.92
C ALA A 112 -6.66 -13.45 6.44
N ALA A 113 -7.20 -13.85 5.29
CA ALA A 113 -6.95 -15.16 4.69
C ALA A 113 -5.46 -15.40 4.35
N GLU A 114 -4.73 -14.36 3.94
CA GLU A 114 -3.33 -14.48 3.53
C GLU A 114 -2.32 -14.19 4.66
N ALA A 115 -2.77 -13.85 5.87
CA ALA A 115 -1.90 -13.36 6.95
C ALA A 115 -0.78 -14.34 7.31
N TRP A 116 -1.11 -15.64 7.44
CA TRP A 116 -0.15 -16.70 7.74
C TRP A 116 0.88 -16.89 6.63
N ALA A 117 0.42 -16.97 5.38
CA ALA A 117 1.28 -17.12 4.22
C ALA A 117 2.20 -15.89 4.01
N ALA A 118 1.74 -14.69 4.35
CA ALA A 118 2.57 -13.49 4.31
C ALA A 118 3.67 -13.53 5.37
N ALA A 119 3.36 -14.04 6.57
CA ALA A 119 4.34 -14.24 7.63
C ALA A 119 5.39 -15.31 7.27
N ASP A 120 4.97 -16.41 6.64
CA ASP A 120 5.88 -17.42 6.08
C ASP A 120 6.89 -16.80 5.10
N ARG A 121 6.38 -16.05 4.11
CA ARG A 121 7.23 -15.36 3.12
C ARG A 121 8.22 -14.41 3.79
N PHE A 122 7.79 -13.72 4.86
CA PHE A 122 8.68 -12.83 5.62
C PHE A 122 9.74 -13.61 6.38
N ALA A 123 9.39 -14.69 7.10
CA ALA A 123 10.30 -15.56 7.83
C ALA A 123 11.37 -16.16 6.91
N ARG A 124 10.95 -16.67 5.75
CA ARG A 124 11.83 -17.23 4.71
C ARG A 124 12.83 -16.20 4.21
N ARG A 125 12.37 -14.98 3.87
CA ARG A 125 13.24 -13.89 3.41
C ARG A 125 14.23 -13.45 4.49
N LYS A 126 13.83 -13.48 5.76
CA LYS A 126 14.68 -13.11 6.90
C LYS A 126 15.55 -14.25 7.41
N ARG A 127 15.30 -15.48 6.95
CA ARG A 127 15.99 -16.69 7.38
C ARG A 127 15.92 -16.87 8.91
N VAL A 128 14.70 -16.76 9.44
CA VAL A 128 14.43 -16.90 10.88
C VAL A 128 13.50 -18.08 11.15
N GLY A 129 13.49 -18.57 12.39
CA GLY A 129 12.69 -19.72 12.79
C GLY A 129 12.97 -20.95 11.94
N PRO A 130 11.96 -21.57 11.30
CA PRO A 130 12.14 -22.76 10.46
C PRO A 130 13.18 -22.60 9.34
N TYR A 131 13.43 -21.36 8.91
CA TYR A 131 14.37 -21.04 7.83
C TYR A 131 15.76 -20.60 8.33
N ALA A 132 15.99 -20.63 9.63
CA ALA A 132 17.31 -20.37 10.22
C ALA A 132 18.22 -21.59 10.04
N THR A 133 19.52 -21.36 10.04
CA THR A 133 20.54 -22.43 10.00
C THR A 133 20.84 -22.97 11.40
N ALA A 134 20.54 -22.20 12.45
CA ALA A 134 20.72 -22.56 13.85
C ALA A 134 19.70 -21.76 14.70
N PRO A 135 19.41 -22.22 15.95
CA PRO A 135 18.58 -21.44 16.87
C PRO A 135 19.13 -20.04 17.09
N LEU A 136 18.23 -19.06 17.19
CA LEU A 136 18.59 -17.66 17.42
C LEU A 136 19.00 -17.44 18.88
N ASP A 137 20.04 -16.65 19.11
CA ASP A 137 20.34 -16.15 20.45
C ASP A 137 19.28 -15.11 20.90
N PRO A 138 19.20 -14.76 22.20
CA PRO A 138 18.16 -13.83 22.70
C PRO A 138 18.13 -12.49 21.97
N LYS A 139 19.29 -11.91 21.64
CA LYS A 139 19.39 -10.62 20.96
C LYS A 139 18.94 -10.71 19.51
N GLN A 140 19.31 -11.78 18.82
CA GLN A 140 18.87 -12.07 17.46
C GLN A 140 17.34 -12.30 17.42
N ARG A 141 16.80 -13.04 18.40
CA ARG A 141 15.37 -13.28 18.57
C ARG A 141 14.58 -11.98 18.72
N GLU A 142 14.98 -11.10 19.64
CA GLU A 142 14.35 -9.79 19.84
C GLU A 142 14.36 -8.95 18.53
N LYS A 143 15.51 -8.91 17.87
CA LYS A 143 15.66 -8.20 16.59
C LYS A 143 14.74 -8.76 15.49
N ALA A 144 14.59 -10.09 15.45
CA ALA A 144 13.70 -10.76 14.49
C ALA A 144 12.23 -10.43 14.77
N ILE A 145 11.77 -10.51 16.01
CA ILE A 145 10.41 -10.11 16.41
C ILE A 145 10.15 -8.66 16.04
N ALA A 146 11.05 -7.74 16.40
CA ALA A 146 10.91 -6.33 16.05
C ALA A 146 10.83 -6.11 14.52
N ALA A 147 11.51 -6.93 13.72
CA ALA A 147 11.42 -6.86 12.26
C ALA A 147 10.04 -7.29 11.74
N PHE A 148 9.44 -8.35 12.31
CA PHE A 148 8.07 -8.76 12.00
C PHE A 148 7.05 -7.67 12.33
N LEU A 149 7.15 -7.07 13.51
CA LEU A 149 6.27 -5.99 13.95
C LEU A 149 6.36 -4.77 13.01
N ARG A 150 7.57 -4.39 12.61
CA ARG A 150 7.77 -3.31 11.61
C ARG A 150 7.22 -3.67 10.23
N ALA A 151 7.20 -4.96 9.88
CA ALA A 151 6.58 -5.44 8.65
C ALA A 151 5.05 -5.53 8.74
N GLY A 152 4.47 -5.27 9.92
CA GLY A 152 3.02 -5.19 10.14
C GLY A 152 2.37 -6.49 10.60
N HIS A 153 3.15 -7.49 11.00
CA HIS A 153 2.61 -8.73 11.58
C HIS A 153 2.27 -8.54 13.06
N ASP A 154 1.30 -9.31 13.56
CA ASP A 154 0.98 -9.33 14.98
C ASP A 154 2.08 -10.02 15.81
N TYR A 155 2.14 -9.66 17.09
CA TYR A 155 3.15 -10.19 18.00
C TYR A 155 3.07 -11.71 18.15
N ALA A 156 1.85 -12.27 18.27
CA ALA A 156 1.65 -13.71 18.39
C ALA A 156 2.20 -14.46 17.16
N VAL A 157 1.87 -13.97 15.97
CA VAL A 157 2.38 -14.50 14.68
C VAL A 157 3.90 -14.36 14.60
N ALA A 158 4.43 -13.18 14.95
CA ALA A 158 5.86 -12.91 14.94
C ALA A 158 6.63 -13.88 15.86
N ARG A 159 6.13 -14.05 17.09
CA ARG A 159 6.71 -14.95 18.09
C ARG A 159 6.70 -16.39 17.59
N ARG A 160 5.55 -16.87 17.07
CA ARG A 160 5.42 -18.24 16.60
C ARG A 160 6.42 -18.55 15.47
N TRP A 161 6.58 -17.64 14.52
CA TRP A 161 7.55 -17.82 13.43
C TRP A 161 8.99 -17.73 13.90
N VAL A 162 9.33 -16.82 14.81
CA VAL A 162 10.70 -16.59 15.28
C VAL A 162 11.16 -17.70 16.24
N ASP A 163 10.24 -18.24 17.06
CA ASP A 163 10.53 -19.30 18.02
C ASP A 163 10.49 -20.71 17.41
N GLY A 164 10.05 -20.86 16.17
CA GLY A 164 10.08 -22.13 15.44
C GLY A 164 11.50 -22.66 15.29
N ALA A 165 11.66 -23.97 15.46
CA ALA A 165 12.97 -24.61 15.31
C ALA A 165 13.40 -24.67 13.84
N PRO A 166 14.71 -24.63 13.53
CA PRO A 166 15.20 -24.83 12.18
C PRO A 166 14.69 -26.13 11.56
N GLY A 167 14.07 -26.05 10.38
CA GLY A 167 13.47 -27.19 9.67
C GLY A 167 12.09 -27.61 10.15
N GLU A 168 11.52 -26.98 11.17
CA GLU A 168 10.18 -27.27 11.68
C GLU A 168 9.10 -26.89 10.67
N ALA A 169 8.08 -27.75 10.51
CA ALA A 169 6.87 -27.39 9.73
C ALA A 169 5.84 -26.75 10.67
N LEU A 170 5.72 -25.40 10.58
CA LEU A 170 4.71 -24.68 11.35
C LEU A 170 3.36 -24.71 10.63
N ALA A 171 2.33 -25.20 11.32
CA ALA A 171 0.95 -25.12 10.87
C ALA A 171 0.28 -23.88 11.41
N GLN A 172 -0.70 -23.34 10.65
CA GLN A 172 -1.63 -22.34 11.18
C GLN A 172 -2.52 -23.04 12.23
N GLU A 173 -2.63 -22.44 13.41
CA GLU A 173 -3.62 -22.91 14.39
C GLU A 173 -5.01 -22.49 13.88
N GLU A 174 -5.90 -23.45 13.76
CA GLU A 174 -7.33 -23.19 13.55
C GLU A 174 -7.89 -22.69 14.90
N GLU A 175 -8.42 -21.45 14.92
CA GLU A 175 -9.18 -20.91 16.05
C GLU A 175 -10.60 -21.46 16.05
#